data_e385b0c366519601aa6c707fa4036f23
#
_entry.id   e385b0c366519601aa6c707fa4036f23
#
_cell.length_a   1.000
_cell.length_b   1.000
_cell.length_c   1.000
_cell.angle_alpha   90.00
_cell.angle_beta   90.00
_cell.angle_gamma   90.00
#
_symmetry.space_group_name_H-M   'P 1'
#
loop_
_entity.id
_entity.type
_entity.pdbx_description
1 polymer ?
#
loop_
_entity_poly.entity_id
_entity_poly.type
_entity_poly.pdbx_seq_one_letter_code
_entity_poly.pdbx_strand_id
1 'polypeptide(L)'
;GRDVRNMDLVVALDIIKKGKRGTKVAIEVLRGEKKYTFTPVRENTKAQSVRGKLVEGYSNIGYIKISSFDSDTASEFADVRADLLKKGAKSFILDLRNNPGGILEQSVAVAEQIMPKSSTVTYLSSRGKVIQEHSVREGIKKLYPTVALINKNSASASEILAGALKDNNIATLIGETTYGKGVAQQVIAFKNGDSAKVSVFYFTTPKGHIINKVGVAPDILVFNPTAPTLLERQQIATFASMDGAKKYVQGEYGSIVLGAQQRLTMLGY
;
A
#
# COMPACT_ATOMS: atom_id res chain seq x y z
N GLY A 1 -22.16 25.71 -15.08
CA GLY A 1 -21.16 24.86 -14.48
C GLY A 1 -20.12 25.70 -13.74
N ARG A 2 -19.40 25.09 -12.81
CA ARG A 2 -18.34 25.73 -12.04
C ARG A 2 -16.99 25.22 -12.58
N ASP A 3 -16.09 26.15 -12.93
CA ASP A 3 -14.73 25.79 -13.35
C ASP A 3 -13.91 25.32 -12.13
N VAL A 4 -13.33 24.13 -12.22
CA VAL A 4 -12.55 23.49 -11.14
C VAL A 4 -11.09 23.30 -11.51
N ARG A 5 -10.61 23.76 -12.67
CA ARG A 5 -9.28 23.50 -13.21
C ARG A 5 -8.13 23.94 -12.30
N ASN A 6 -8.32 25.04 -11.57
CA ASN A 6 -7.30 25.61 -10.67
C ASN A 6 -7.69 25.45 -9.19
N MET A 7 -8.63 24.57 -8.85
CA MET A 7 -9.01 24.31 -7.48
C MET A 7 -8.14 23.20 -6.88
N ASP A 8 -7.98 23.23 -5.57
CA ASP A 8 -7.49 22.10 -4.82
C ASP A 8 -8.34 20.87 -5.10
N LEU A 9 -7.70 19.71 -5.25
CA LEU A 9 -8.36 18.44 -5.61
C LEU A 9 -9.45 18.06 -4.60
N VAL A 10 -9.20 18.28 -3.30
CA VAL A 10 -10.16 17.95 -2.23
C VAL A 10 -11.41 18.81 -2.37
N VAL A 11 -11.24 20.11 -2.64
CA VAL A 11 -12.34 21.05 -2.85
C VAL A 11 -13.15 20.69 -4.11
N ALA A 12 -12.48 20.36 -5.20
CA ALA A 12 -13.12 19.93 -6.45
C ALA A 12 -13.92 18.62 -6.25
N LEU A 13 -13.34 17.64 -5.55
CA LEU A 13 -14.01 16.39 -5.23
C LEU A 13 -15.22 16.60 -4.31
N ASP A 14 -15.14 17.52 -3.35
CA ASP A 14 -16.28 17.85 -2.46
C ASP A 14 -17.45 18.41 -3.26
N ILE A 15 -17.19 19.32 -4.22
CA ILE A 15 -18.22 19.86 -5.12
C ILE A 15 -18.89 18.74 -5.94
N ILE A 16 -18.10 17.77 -6.46
CA ILE A 16 -18.63 16.63 -7.23
C ILE A 16 -19.47 15.72 -6.34
N LYS A 17 -19.00 15.44 -5.13
CA LYS A 17 -19.67 14.54 -4.17
C LYS A 17 -20.91 15.17 -3.52
N LYS A 18 -20.96 16.50 -3.41
CA LYS A 18 -22.04 17.23 -2.76
C LYS A 18 -23.34 17.08 -3.54
N GLY A 19 -24.29 16.31 -2.98
CA GLY A 19 -25.60 16.08 -3.56
C GLY A 19 -26.25 14.81 -3.01
N LYS A 20 -27.57 14.67 -3.20
CA LYS A 20 -28.29 13.48 -2.73
C LYS A 20 -27.95 12.26 -3.60
N ARG A 21 -27.93 11.06 -2.98
CA ARG A 21 -27.86 9.79 -3.68
C ARG A 21 -28.92 9.73 -4.80
N GLY A 22 -28.58 9.18 -5.94
CA GLY A 22 -29.44 9.08 -7.12
C GLY A 22 -29.45 10.33 -8.00
N THR A 23 -28.83 11.45 -7.58
CA THR A 23 -28.78 12.66 -8.42
C THR A 23 -27.61 12.56 -9.41
N LYS A 24 -27.80 13.15 -10.60
CA LYS A 24 -26.78 13.23 -11.65
C LYS A 24 -25.88 14.45 -11.40
N VAL A 25 -24.60 14.33 -11.77
CA VAL A 25 -23.66 15.45 -11.83
C VAL A 25 -23.04 15.49 -13.24
N ALA A 26 -23.10 16.65 -13.89
CA ALA A 26 -22.42 16.84 -15.16
C ALA A 26 -20.96 17.25 -14.91
N ILE A 27 -20.02 16.49 -15.48
CA ILE A 27 -18.58 16.74 -15.37
C ILE A 27 -18.03 16.89 -16.79
N GLU A 28 -17.48 18.05 -17.11
CA GLU A 28 -16.75 18.29 -18.34
C GLU A 28 -15.25 18.06 -18.08
N VAL A 29 -14.63 17.21 -18.87
CA VAL A 29 -13.21 16.88 -18.80
C VAL A 29 -12.55 17.33 -20.10
N LEU A 30 -11.45 18.08 -19.99
CA LEU A 30 -10.60 18.44 -21.11
C LEU A 30 -9.47 17.40 -21.26
N ARG A 31 -9.35 16.79 -22.44
CA ARG A 31 -8.28 15.85 -22.76
C ARG A 31 -7.60 16.31 -24.05
N GLY A 32 -6.45 16.95 -23.93
CA GLY A 32 -5.88 17.75 -25.02
C GLY A 32 -6.82 18.93 -25.33
N GLU A 33 -7.18 19.12 -26.59
CA GLU A 33 -8.13 20.15 -27.02
C GLU A 33 -9.60 19.68 -27.03
N LYS A 34 -9.85 18.39 -26.80
CA LYS A 34 -11.19 17.80 -26.86
C LYS A 34 -11.88 17.82 -25.49
N LYS A 35 -13.14 18.24 -25.51
CA LYS A 35 -14.03 18.24 -24.36
C LYS A 35 -14.89 16.97 -24.34
N TYR A 36 -14.97 16.36 -23.18
CA TYR A 36 -15.81 15.18 -22.92
C TYR A 36 -16.75 15.49 -21.75
N THR A 37 -18.03 15.25 -21.94
CA THR A 37 -19.02 15.41 -20.88
C THR A 37 -19.46 14.06 -20.34
N PHE A 38 -19.36 13.87 -19.04
CA PHE A 38 -19.85 12.70 -18.32
C PHE A 38 -20.97 13.13 -17.39
N THR A 39 -21.96 12.26 -17.22
CA THR A 39 -23.12 12.53 -16.36
C THR A 39 -23.33 11.36 -15.38
N PRO A 40 -22.37 11.08 -14.49
CA PRO A 40 -22.53 10.00 -13.53
C PRO A 40 -23.66 10.27 -12.55
N VAL A 41 -24.28 9.20 -12.07
CA VAL A 41 -25.26 9.22 -10.97
C VAL A 41 -24.49 9.09 -9.65
N ARG A 42 -24.84 9.92 -8.67
CA ARG A 42 -24.28 9.81 -7.33
C ARG A 42 -24.83 8.58 -6.63
N GLU A 43 -23.95 7.67 -6.29
CA GLU A 43 -24.26 6.49 -5.51
C GLU A 43 -23.24 6.31 -4.38
N ASN A 44 -23.60 5.51 -3.37
CA ASN A 44 -22.65 5.06 -2.39
C ASN A 44 -21.75 4.00 -3.06
N THR A 45 -20.70 4.47 -3.73
CA THR A 45 -19.69 3.57 -4.30
C THR A 45 -18.74 3.15 -3.19
N LYS A 46 -18.73 1.88 -2.86
CA LYS A 46 -17.71 1.30 -2.02
C LYS A 46 -16.48 1.09 -2.89
N ALA A 47 -15.43 1.86 -2.65
CA ALA A 47 -14.15 1.62 -3.33
C ALA A 47 -13.61 0.26 -2.88
N GLN A 48 -13.31 -0.62 -3.81
CA GLN A 48 -12.65 -1.88 -3.48
C GLN A 48 -11.26 -1.61 -2.89
N SER A 49 -11.03 -2.15 -1.70
CA SER A 49 -9.75 -2.07 -1.01
C SER A 49 -8.74 -3.09 -1.51
N VAL A 50 -9.21 -4.19 -2.12
CA VAL A 50 -8.37 -5.27 -2.64
C VAL A 50 -8.59 -5.45 -4.13
N ARG A 51 -7.50 -5.57 -4.88
CA ARG A 51 -7.49 -5.90 -6.31
C ARG A 51 -6.42 -6.92 -6.60
N GLY A 52 -6.69 -7.82 -7.56
CA GLY A 52 -5.71 -8.82 -7.94
C GLY A 52 -5.76 -9.16 -9.43
N LYS A 53 -4.63 -9.66 -9.90
CA LYS A 53 -4.46 -10.17 -11.26
C LYS A 53 -3.31 -11.17 -11.30
N LEU A 54 -3.27 -12.03 -12.31
CA LEU A 54 -2.03 -12.76 -12.61
C LEU A 54 -0.99 -11.78 -13.14
N VAL A 55 0.26 -12.01 -12.82
CA VAL A 55 1.37 -11.21 -13.34
C VAL A 55 1.51 -11.49 -14.83
N GLU A 56 1.57 -10.44 -15.64
CA GLU A 56 1.73 -10.56 -17.09
C GLU A 56 3.02 -11.33 -17.42
N GLY A 57 2.90 -12.32 -18.31
CA GLY A 57 4.01 -13.24 -18.63
C GLY A 57 4.25 -14.36 -17.61
N TYR A 58 3.56 -14.36 -16.45
CA TYR A 58 3.76 -15.35 -15.38
C TYR A 58 2.41 -15.84 -14.85
N SER A 59 1.80 -16.79 -15.53
CA SER A 59 0.44 -17.30 -15.21
C SER A 59 0.33 -18.02 -13.85
N ASN A 60 1.45 -18.32 -13.20
CA ASN A 60 1.50 -18.97 -11.88
C ASN A 60 1.79 -18.00 -10.72
N ILE A 61 1.91 -16.68 -10.99
CA ILE A 61 2.14 -15.67 -9.97
C ILE A 61 0.89 -14.78 -9.85
N GLY A 62 0.27 -14.79 -8.67
CA GLY A 62 -0.82 -13.88 -8.32
C GLY A 62 -0.28 -12.58 -7.72
N TYR A 63 -0.70 -11.44 -8.25
CA TYR A 63 -0.47 -10.12 -7.65
C TYR A 63 -1.74 -9.68 -6.95
N ILE A 64 -1.64 -9.31 -5.67
CA ILE A 64 -2.74 -8.81 -4.85
C ILE A 64 -2.32 -7.48 -4.23
N LYS A 65 -3.05 -6.41 -4.52
CA LYS A 65 -2.86 -5.11 -3.89
C LYS A 65 -3.93 -4.85 -2.87
N ILE A 66 -3.53 -4.49 -1.65
CA ILE A 66 -4.40 -3.97 -0.60
C ILE A 66 -4.12 -2.47 -0.46
N SER A 67 -5.10 -1.62 -0.75
CA SER A 67 -4.95 -0.16 -0.72
C SER A 67 -5.30 0.46 0.63
N SER A 68 -6.15 -0.21 1.42
CA SER A 68 -6.56 0.18 2.78
C SER A 68 -7.12 -1.04 3.50
N PHE A 69 -7.29 -0.96 4.82
CA PHE A 69 -7.98 -1.98 5.62
C PHE A 69 -9.35 -1.46 6.05
N ASP A 70 -10.33 -1.62 5.17
CA ASP A 70 -11.72 -1.23 5.38
C ASP A 70 -12.57 -2.43 5.85
N SER A 71 -13.84 -2.23 6.16
CA SER A 71 -14.72 -3.25 6.75
C SER A 71 -14.81 -4.57 5.99
N ASP A 72 -14.57 -4.57 4.69
CA ASP A 72 -14.72 -5.74 3.81
C ASP A 72 -13.41 -6.26 3.23
N THR A 73 -12.29 -5.66 3.63
CA THR A 73 -10.97 -5.99 3.05
C THR A 73 -10.65 -7.48 3.14
N ALA A 74 -10.95 -8.13 4.26
CA ALA A 74 -10.69 -9.55 4.41
C ALA A 74 -11.57 -10.42 3.50
N SER A 75 -12.82 -10.04 3.29
CA SER A 75 -13.72 -10.72 2.35
C SER A 75 -13.27 -10.51 0.90
N GLU A 76 -12.97 -9.28 0.52
CA GLU A 76 -12.44 -8.95 -0.81
C GLU A 76 -11.12 -9.69 -1.08
N PHE A 77 -10.26 -9.81 -0.07
CA PHE A 77 -9.00 -10.56 -0.16
C PHE A 77 -9.26 -12.05 -0.41
N ALA A 78 -10.23 -12.65 0.30
CA ALA A 78 -10.62 -14.04 0.12
C ALA A 78 -11.06 -14.31 -1.33
N ASP A 79 -11.95 -13.46 -1.85
CA ASP A 79 -12.50 -13.59 -3.21
C ASP A 79 -11.40 -13.46 -4.26
N VAL A 80 -10.56 -12.43 -4.15
CA VAL A 80 -9.44 -12.19 -5.07
C VAL A 80 -8.45 -13.34 -5.03
N ARG A 81 -8.06 -13.81 -3.84
CA ARG A 81 -7.13 -14.93 -3.67
C ARG A 81 -7.70 -16.21 -4.25
N ALA A 82 -8.99 -16.52 -4.00
CA ALA A 82 -9.66 -17.71 -4.52
C ALA A 82 -9.73 -17.68 -6.06
N ASP A 83 -10.04 -16.54 -6.66
CA ASP A 83 -10.05 -16.36 -8.11
C ASP A 83 -8.66 -16.61 -8.73
N LEU A 84 -7.61 -16.03 -8.13
CA LEU A 84 -6.24 -16.22 -8.60
C LEU A 84 -5.78 -17.68 -8.48
N LEU A 85 -6.14 -18.38 -7.40
CA LEU A 85 -5.86 -19.81 -7.25
C LEU A 85 -6.59 -20.65 -8.31
N LYS A 86 -7.86 -20.35 -8.61
CA LYS A 86 -8.61 -20.99 -9.72
C LYS A 86 -7.95 -20.75 -11.08
N LYS A 87 -7.34 -19.60 -11.27
CA LYS A 87 -6.58 -19.22 -12.48
C LYS A 87 -5.18 -19.81 -12.53
N GLY A 88 -4.76 -20.59 -11.51
CA GLY A 88 -3.50 -21.33 -11.52
C GLY A 88 -2.35 -20.68 -10.75
N ALA A 89 -2.59 -19.62 -9.97
CA ALA A 89 -1.56 -19.02 -9.14
C ALA A 89 -0.99 -20.05 -8.14
N LYS A 90 0.34 -20.09 -8.02
CA LYS A 90 1.09 -20.97 -7.11
C LYS A 90 1.99 -20.19 -6.14
N SER A 91 2.12 -18.89 -6.36
CA SER A 91 2.87 -17.95 -5.52
C SER A 91 2.22 -16.57 -5.60
N PHE A 92 2.54 -15.68 -4.64
CA PHE A 92 1.88 -14.39 -4.52
C PHE A 92 2.85 -13.24 -4.32
N ILE A 93 2.50 -12.10 -4.91
CA ILE A 93 3.04 -10.78 -4.59
C ILE A 93 1.94 -10.01 -3.88
N LEU A 94 2.12 -9.71 -2.59
CA LEU A 94 1.21 -8.89 -1.80
C LEU A 94 1.73 -7.46 -1.78
N ASP A 95 1.01 -6.52 -2.37
CA ASP A 95 1.42 -5.13 -2.44
C ASP A 95 0.70 -4.28 -1.38
N LEU A 96 1.47 -3.88 -0.36
CA LEU A 96 1.05 -2.99 0.72
C LEU A 96 1.61 -1.56 0.54
N ARG A 97 2.27 -1.26 -0.57
CA ARG A 97 2.82 0.07 -0.83
C ARG A 97 1.69 1.11 -0.92
N ASN A 98 1.91 2.25 -0.26
CA ASN A 98 0.95 3.35 -0.15
C ASN A 98 -0.36 2.98 0.56
N ASN A 99 -0.36 1.91 1.37
CA ASN A 99 -1.50 1.55 2.20
C ASN A 99 -1.35 2.18 3.60
N PRO A 100 -2.16 3.18 3.96
CA PRO A 100 -2.02 3.88 5.25
C PRO A 100 -2.52 3.06 6.46
N GLY A 101 -2.96 1.84 6.23
CA GLY A 101 -3.56 0.98 7.24
C GLY A 101 -5.09 1.05 7.23
N GLY A 102 -5.69 1.01 8.41
CA GLY A 102 -7.13 1.00 8.62
C GLY A 102 -7.51 0.16 9.83
N ILE A 103 -8.51 -0.69 9.70
CA ILE A 103 -9.07 -1.52 10.78
C ILE A 103 -8.11 -2.66 11.11
N LEU A 104 -7.67 -2.73 12.38
CA LEU A 104 -6.75 -3.77 12.87
C LEU A 104 -7.30 -5.17 12.62
N GLU A 105 -8.55 -5.40 12.97
CA GLU A 105 -9.20 -6.70 12.85
C GLU A 105 -9.22 -7.20 11.40
N GLN A 106 -9.29 -6.30 10.43
CA GLN A 106 -9.21 -6.66 9.01
C GLN A 106 -7.81 -7.13 8.61
N SER A 107 -6.74 -6.53 9.16
CA SER A 107 -5.38 -7.01 8.92
C SER A 107 -5.13 -8.39 9.54
N VAL A 108 -5.69 -8.65 10.73
CA VAL A 108 -5.66 -9.98 11.37
C VAL A 108 -6.44 -10.99 10.53
N ALA A 109 -7.63 -10.64 10.05
CA ALA A 109 -8.46 -11.51 9.22
C ALA A 109 -7.83 -11.79 7.83
N VAL A 110 -7.03 -10.88 7.28
CA VAL A 110 -6.19 -11.15 6.09
C VAL A 110 -5.05 -12.11 6.46
N ALA A 111 -4.38 -11.91 7.61
CA ALA A 111 -3.33 -12.80 8.09
C ALA A 111 -3.85 -14.25 8.26
N GLU A 112 -5.07 -14.44 8.74
CA GLU A 112 -5.72 -15.74 8.86
C GLU A 112 -5.81 -16.53 7.54
N GLN A 113 -5.83 -15.82 6.42
CA GLN A 113 -5.96 -16.43 5.10
C GLN A 113 -4.63 -16.80 4.45
N ILE A 114 -3.51 -16.37 5.03
CA ILE A 114 -2.17 -16.58 4.45
C ILE A 114 -1.15 -17.15 5.45
N MET A 115 -1.50 -17.24 6.72
CA MET A 115 -0.61 -17.74 7.78
C MET A 115 -1.18 -19.02 8.39
N PRO A 116 -0.33 -19.90 8.97
CA PRO A 116 -0.78 -21.08 9.67
C PRO A 116 -1.46 -20.74 11.00
N LYS A 117 -2.27 -21.67 11.49
CA LYS A 117 -2.91 -21.57 12.81
C LYS A 117 -1.90 -21.32 13.91
N SER A 118 -2.29 -20.55 14.92
CA SER A 118 -1.49 -20.18 16.09
C SER A 118 -0.28 -19.28 15.80
N SER A 119 -0.14 -18.75 14.58
CA SER A 119 0.86 -17.71 14.30
C SER A 119 0.46 -16.42 15.01
N THR A 120 1.36 -15.81 15.74
CA THR A 120 1.14 -14.49 16.33
C THR A 120 1.16 -13.44 15.24
N VAL A 121 0.21 -12.49 15.26
CA VAL A 121 0.12 -11.38 14.33
C VAL A 121 0.73 -10.12 14.93
N THR A 122 0.35 -9.78 16.16
CA THR A 122 0.86 -8.61 16.87
C THR A 122 0.56 -8.68 18.36
N TYR A 123 1.36 -7.98 19.15
CA TYR A 123 1.03 -7.70 20.54
C TYR A 123 0.64 -6.24 20.72
N LEU A 124 -0.38 -6.00 21.53
CA LEU A 124 -0.71 -4.69 22.05
C LEU A 124 -0.12 -4.54 23.44
N SER A 125 0.59 -3.45 23.64
CA SER A 125 1.20 -3.13 24.92
C SER A 125 0.77 -1.75 25.42
N SER A 126 0.67 -1.61 26.74
CA SER A 126 0.46 -0.34 27.43
C SER A 126 1.39 -0.26 28.63
N ARG A 127 2.06 0.88 28.80
CA ARG A 127 3.00 1.10 29.91
C ARG A 127 4.05 -0.02 30.07
N GLY A 128 4.57 -0.52 28.92
CA GLY A 128 5.59 -1.59 28.89
C GLY A 128 5.09 -3.01 29.16
N LYS A 129 3.78 -3.22 29.34
CA LYS A 129 3.19 -4.55 29.52
C LYS A 129 2.36 -4.96 28.32
N VAL A 130 2.51 -6.20 27.86
CA VAL A 130 1.61 -6.79 26.87
C VAL A 130 0.25 -6.96 27.56
N ILE A 131 -0.79 -6.44 26.90
CA ILE A 131 -2.18 -6.52 27.39
C ILE A 131 -3.08 -7.35 26.49
N GLN A 132 -2.69 -7.54 25.24
CA GLN A 132 -3.44 -8.33 24.28
C GLN A 132 -2.49 -8.91 23.23
N GLU A 133 -2.76 -10.15 22.82
CA GLU A 133 -2.17 -10.81 21.68
C GLU A 133 -3.24 -11.02 20.62
N HIS A 134 -2.90 -10.69 19.36
CA HIS A 134 -3.67 -11.10 18.20
C HIS A 134 -2.92 -12.23 17.49
N SER A 135 -3.57 -13.37 17.35
CA SER A 135 -3.02 -14.55 16.69
C SER A 135 -4.03 -15.14 15.72
N VAL A 136 -3.52 -15.90 14.77
CA VAL A 136 -4.28 -16.64 13.77
C VAL A 136 -5.03 -17.79 14.44
N ARG A 137 -6.37 -17.82 14.37
CA ARG A 137 -7.23 -18.81 15.04
C ARG A 137 -7.39 -20.08 14.21
N GLU A 138 -7.77 -19.93 12.96
CA GLU A 138 -8.00 -21.06 12.04
C GLU A 138 -6.81 -21.28 11.11
N GLY A 139 -6.36 -20.23 10.42
CA GLY A 139 -5.22 -20.24 9.53
C GLY A 139 -5.39 -21.13 8.30
N ILE A 140 -4.32 -21.27 7.53
CA ILE A 140 -4.27 -22.12 6.35
C ILE A 140 -3.28 -23.27 6.53
N LYS A 141 -3.61 -24.44 5.97
CA LYS A 141 -2.73 -25.63 5.99
C LYS A 141 -1.66 -25.57 4.88
N LYS A 142 -2.00 -25.02 3.72
CA LYS A 142 -1.10 -24.93 2.56
C LYS A 142 -0.58 -23.52 2.40
N LEU A 143 0.69 -23.32 2.70
CA LEU A 143 1.39 -22.08 2.45
C LEU A 143 1.76 -21.97 0.96
N TYR A 144 1.76 -20.74 0.48
CA TYR A 144 2.19 -20.39 -0.87
C TYR A 144 3.39 -19.44 -0.78
N PRO A 145 4.46 -19.65 -1.57
CA PRO A 145 5.56 -18.69 -1.62
C PRO A 145 5.02 -17.28 -1.83
N THR A 146 5.38 -16.36 -0.95
CA THR A 146 4.86 -15.00 -0.95
C THR A 146 5.98 -14.00 -0.75
N VAL A 147 5.94 -12.91 -1.49
CA VAL A 147 6.71 -11.69 -1.21
C VAL A 147 5.73 -10.56 -0.90
N ALA A 148 6.10 -9.67 0.01
CA ALA A 148 5.30 -8.50 0.33
C ALA A 148 6.05 -7.22 -0.03
N LEU A 149 5.41 -6.35 -0.82
CA LEU A 149 5.96 -5.06 -1.21
C LEU A 149 5.53 -4.00 -0.20
N ILE A 150 6.49 -3.28 0.35
CA ILE A 150 6.28 -2.22 1.35
C ILE A 150 7.01 -0.94 0.95
N ASN A 151 6.56 0.21 1.45
CA ASN A 151 7.27 1.48 1.30
C ASN A 151 6.99 2.41 2.50
N LYS A 152 7.63 3.56 2.50
CA LYS A 152 7.49 4.60 3.55
C LYS A 152 6.05 5.08 3.81
N ASN A 153 5.11 4.79 2.92
CA ASN A 153 3.69 5.12 3.08
C ASN A 153 2.85 3.91 3.54
N SER A 154 3.46 2.73 3.74
CA SER A 154 2.82 1.59 4.40
C SER A 154 2.76 1.87 5.90
N ALA A 155 1.56 1.95 6.50
CA ALA A 155 1.41 2.41 7.88
C ALA A 155 0.38 1.59 8.69
N SER A 156 0.51 1.59 10.03
CA SER A 156 -0.49 1.06 10.97
C SER A 156 -0.85 -0.42 10.70
N ALA A 157 -2.09 -0.78 10.34
CA ALA A 157 -2.52 -2.15 10.04
C ALA A 157 -1.67 -2.82 8.95
N SER A 158 -1.13 -2.05 7.99
CA SER A 158 -0.17 -2.56 6.99
C SER A 158 1.15 -2.99 7.62
N GLU A 159 1.62 -2.26 8.63
CA GLU A 159 2.86 -2.58 9.34
C GLU A 159 2.68 -3.79 10.24
N ILE A 160 1.48 -3.95 10.81
CA ILE A 160 1.11 -5.12 11.59
C ILE A 160 1.15 -6.37 10.70
N LEU A 161 0.49 -6.34 9.55
CA LEU A 161 0.51 -7.46 8.61
C LEU A 161 1.92 -7.73 8.09
N ALA A 162 2.66 -6.70 7.66
CA ALA A 162 4.03 -6.86 7.17
C ALA A 162 4.95 -7.46 8.24
N GLY A 163 4.91 -6.95 9.48
CA GLY A 163 5.67 -7.46 10.60
C GLY A 163 5.32 -8.92 10.94
N ALA A 164 4.03 -9.25 10.91
CA ALA A 164 3.56 -10.61 11.11
C ALA A 164 4.10 -11.58 10.05
N LEU A 165 4.01 -11.20 8.78
CA LEU A 165 4.50 -12.03 7.67
C LEU A 165 6.01 -12.25 7.75
N LYS A 166 6.77 -11.20 8.06
CA LYS A 166 8.22 -11.27 8.23
C LYS A 166 8.63 -12.15 9.39
N ASP A 167 8.12 -11.86 10.58
CA ASP A 167 8.57 -12.51 11.82
C ASP A 167 8.19 -14.00 11.89
N ASN A 168 7.11 -14.39 11.22
CA ASN A 168 6.70 -15.80 11.07
C ASN A 168 7.32 -16.47 9.81
N ASN A 169 8.20 -15.81 9.07
CA ASN A 169 8.82 -16.31 7.84
C ASN A 169 7.79 -16.74 6.75
N ILE A 170 6.68 -16.02 6.66
CA ILE A 170 5.61 -16.29 5.69
C ILE A 170 5.89 -15.57 4.36
N ALA A 171 6.47 -14.37 4.41
CA ALA A 171 6.84 -13.62 3.22
C ALA A 171 8.18 -12.89 3.40
N THR A 172 8.91 -12.75 2.30
CA THR A 172 10.06 -11.84 2.21
C THR A 172 9.54 -10.42 1.93
N LEU A 173 9.93 -9.46 2.76
CA LEU A 173 9.57 -8.06 2.56
C LEU A 173 10.55 -7.38 1.59
N ILE A 174 10.01 -6.70 0.58
CA ILE A 174 10.80 -6.01 -0.44
C ILE A 174 10.35 -4.55 -0.54
N GLY A 175 11.29 -3.62 -0.55
CA GLY A 175 11.01 -2.19 -0.73
C GLY A 175 11.71 -1.32 0.29
N GLU A 176 11.01 -0.34 0.87
CA GLU A 176 11.54 0.63 1.84
C GLU A 176 10.97 0.36 3.23
N THR A 177 11.67 0.82 4.28
CA THR A 177 11.14 0.82 5.65
C THR A 177 9.79 1.54 5.71
N THR A 178 8.85 0.96 6.44
CA THR A 178 7.48 1.48 6.55
C THR A 178 7.42 2.76 7.39
N TYR A 179 6.25 3.36 7.51
CA TYR A 179 6.04 4.69 8.12
C TYR A 179 6.41 4.77 9.61
N GLY A 180 6.16 3.72 10.38
CA GLY A 180 6.37 3.72 11.83
C GLY A 180 5.18 4.23 12.65
N LYS A 181 3.94 3.93 12.25
CA LYS A 181 2.74 4.23 13.04
C LYS A 181 2.35 3.02 13.89
N GLY A 182 3.08 2.81 14.98
CA GLY A 182 2.91 1.68 15.91
C GLY A 182 2.00 1.98 17.10
N VAL A 183 0.95 2.82 16.95
CA VAL A 183 0.03 3.17 18.03
C VAL A 183 -1.42 2.89 17.65
N ALA A 184 -2.17 2.32 18.60
CA ALA A 184 -3.63 2.23 18.53
C ALA A 184 -4.28 3.42 19.22
N GLN A 185 -5.34 3.93 18.62
CA GLN A 185 -6.11 5.06 19.13
C GLN A 185 -7.52 4.60 19.49
N GLN A 186 -7.98 5.04 20.64
CA GLN A 186 -9.36 4.86 21.10
C GLN A 186 -10.12 6.18 20.99
N VAL A 187 -11.34 6.13 20.48
CA VAL A 187 -12.25 7.26 20.49
C VAL A 187 -13.09 7.15 21.77
N ILE A 188 -12.99 8.17 22.63
CA ILE A 188 -13.76 8.28 23.87
C ILE A 188 -14.84 9.31 23.61
N ALA A 189 -16.11 8.89 23.60
CA ALA A 189 -17.24 9.78 23.48
C ALA A 189 -17.61 10.38 24.86
N PHE A 190 -17.86 11.67 24.91
CA PHE A 190 -18.32 12.38 26.10
C PHE A 190 -19.84 12.57 26.08
N LYS A 191 -20.44 12.75 27.28
CA LYS A 191 -21.88 12.90 27.43
C LYS A 191 -22.44 14.17 26.74
N ASN A 192 -21.62 15.18 26.51
CA ASN A 192 -21.97 16.44 25.83
C ASN A 192 -21.97 16.31 24.30
N GLY A 193 -21.69 15.13 23.74
CA GLY A 193 -21.60 14.89 22.29
C GLY A 193 -20.22 15.06 21.68
N ASP A 194 -19.26 15.59 22.43
CA ASP A 194 -17.85 15.67 21.99
C ASP A 194 -17.17 14.31 22.03
N SER A 195 -16.00 14.21 21.43
CA SER A 195 -15.16 13.02 21.52
C SER A 195 -13.68 13.36 21.56
N ALA A 196 -12.89 12.53 22.26
CA ALA A 196 -11.43 12.60 22.22
C ALA A 196 -10.87 11.34 21.57
N LYS A 197 -9.87 11.51 20.71
CA LYS A 197 -9.09 10.42 20.13
C LYS A 197 -7.76 10.33 20.85
N VAL A 198 -7.58 9.28 21.65
CA VAL A 198 -6.43 9.11 22.53
C VAL A 198 -5.62 7.90 22.09
N SER A 199 -4.28 8.04 21.99
CA SER A 199 -3.37 6.91 21.77
C SER A 199 -3.21 6.16 23.08
N VAL A 200 -3.64 4.90 23.11
CA VAL A 200 -3.72 4.10 24.36
C VAL A 200 -2.79 2.90 24.36
N PHE A 201 -2.43 2.39 23.19
CA PHE A 201 -1.64 1.17 23.06
C PHE A 201 -0.55 1.33 22.01
N TYR A 202 0.50 0.52 22.16
CA TYR A 202 1.56 0.35 21.18
C TYR A 202 1.47 -1.03 20.55
N PHE A 203 1.73 -1.12 19.24
CA PHE A 203 1.89 -2.37 18.53
C PHE A 203 3.36 -2.77 18.47
N THR A 204 3.60 -4.07 18.63
CA THR A 204 4.89 -4.68 18.30
C THR A 204 4.68 -5.82 17.31
N THR A 205 5.74 -6.18 16.59
CA THR A 205 5.74 -7.37 15.75
C THR A 205 5.74 -8.63 16.63
N PRO A 206 5.49 -9.83 16.09
CA PRO A 206 5.53 -11.09 16.83
C PRO A 206 6.83 -11.30 17.62
N LYS A 207 7.98 -10.86 17.11
CA LYS A 207 9.27 -10.94 17.81
C LYS A 207 9.52 -9.77 18.78
N GLY A 208 8.52 -8.92 19.02
CA GLY A 208 8.59 -7.83 19.99
C GLY A 208 9.25 -6.56 19.46
N HIS A 209 9.52 -6.44 18.16
CA HIS A 209 10.09 -5.22 17.59
C HIS A 209 9.07 -4.08 17.65
N ILE A 210 9.52 -2.93 18.10
CA ILE A 210 8.70 -1.71 18.22
C ILE A 210 8.48 -1.14 16.81
N ILE A 211 7.20 -1.00 16.43
CA ILE A 211 6.82 -0.37 15.15
C ILE A 211 6.82 1.17 15.28
N ASN A 212 6.42 1.70 16.44
CA ASN A 212 6.20 3.13 16.61
C ASN A 212 7.47 3.96 16.41
N LYS A 213 7.44 4.89 15.45
CA LYS A 213 8.54 5.76 15.01
C LYS A 213 9.76 5.02 14.42
N VAL A 214 9.68 3.70 14.25
CA VAL A 214 10.75 2.85 13.70
C VAL A 214 10.35 2.27 12.36
N GLY A 215 9.11 1.77 12.26
CA GLY A 215 8.62 1.04 11.10
C GLY A 215 9.08 -0.42 11.06
N VAL A 216 8.72 -1.08 9.98
CA VAL A 216 9.14 -2.45 9.65
C VAL A 216 10.14 -2.36 8.50
N ALA A 217 11.39 -2.78 8.75
CA ALA A 217 12.43 -2.79 7.72
C ALA A 217 12.20 -3.93 6.72
N PRO A 218 12.42 -3.73 5.41
CA PRO A 218 12.37 -4.79 4.42
C PRO A 218 13.53 -5.78 4.62
N ASP A 219 13.41 -6.98 4.06
CA ASP A 219 14.49 -7.95 3.95
C ASP A 219 15.39 -7.62 2.76
N ILE A 220 14.77 -7.09 1.68
CA ILE A 220 15.46 -6.62 0.48
C ILE A 220 15.11 -5.15 0.27
N LEU A 221 16.09 -4.28 0.49
CA LEU A 221 15.93 -2.84 0.29
C LEU A 221 15.87 -2.52 -1.20
N VAL A 222 14.77 -1.93 -1.63
CA VAL A 222 14.58 -1.43 -2.99
C VAL A 222 13.90 -0.08 -2.89
N PHE A 223 14.58 0.95 -3.37
CA PHE A 223 13.98 2.27 -3.45
C PHE A 223 12.96 2.31 -4.60
N ASN A 224 11.76 2.80 -4.29
CA ASN A 224 10.80 3.12 -5.32
C ASN A 224 11.22 4.49 -5.90
N PRO A 225 11.73 4.58 -7.14
CA PRO A 225 12.04 5.89 -7.70
C PRO A 225 10.74 6.69 -7.67
N THR A 226 10.72 7.77 -6.91
CA THR A 226 9.67 8.79 -7.02
C THR A 226 9.62 9.18 -8.49
N ALA A 227 8.42 9.09 -9.10
CA ALA A 227 8.27 9.55 -10.48
C ALA A 227 8.88 10.95 -10.55
N PRO A 228 9.85 11.21 -11.43
CA PRO A 228 10.54 12.48 -11.46
C PRO A 228 9.54 13.61 -11.61
N THR A 229 9.70 14.68 -10.84
CA THR A 229 8.94 15.92 -10.95
C THR A 229 9.04 16.47 -12.38
N LEU A 230 8.20 17.42 -12.75
CA LEU A 230 8.27 18.03 -14.08
C LEU A 230 9.65 18.66 -14.34
N LEU A 231 10.23 19.28 -13.29
CA LEU A 231 11.56 19.90 -13.36
C LEU A 231 12.66 18.83 -13.54
N GLU A 232 12.59 17.73 -12.81
CA GLU A 232 13.51 16.60 -12.93
C GLU A 232 13.39 15.92 -14.30
N ARG A 233 12.19 15.79 -14.86
CA ARG A 233 11.99 15.27 -16.23
C ARG A 233 12.64 16.16 -17.27
N GLN A 234 12.56 17.49 -17.10
CA GLN A 234 13.24 18.44 -17.97
C GLN A 234 14.76 18.32 -17.86
N GLN A 235 15.31 18.18 -16.65
CA GLN A 235 16.73 17.91 -16.42
C GLN A 235 17.18 16.57 -17.01
N ILE A 236 16.41 15.49 -16.79
CA ILE A 236 16.71 14.16 -17.37
C ILE A 236 16.73 14.21 -18.90
N ALA A 237 15.90 15.03 -19.53
CA ALA A 237 15.90 15.21 -20.97
C ALA A 237 17.18 15.86 -21.51
N THR A 238 17.93 16.59 -20.67
CA THR A 238 19.23 17.17 -21.03
C THR A 238 20.40 16.20 -20.80
N PHE A 239 20.19 15.06 -20.14
CA PHE A 239 21.24 14.08 -19.88
C PHE A 239 21.62 13.34 -21.17
N ALA A 240 22.86 12.87 -21.22
CA ALA A 240 23.34 12.09 -22.35
C ALA A 240 22.43 10.87 -22.63
N SER A 241 22.20 10.58 -23.91
CA SER A 241 21.35 9.45 -24.33
C SER A 241 21.91 8.11 -23.83
N MET A 242 21.00 7.22 -23.46
CA MET A 242 21.30 5.83 -23.13
C MET A 242 20.82 4.84 -24.20
N ASP A 243 20.50 5.35 -25.39
CA ASP A 243 20.07 4.49 -26.50
C ASP A 243 21.21 3.57 -26.97
N GLY A 244 20.87 2.33 -27.27
CA GLY A 244 21.85 1.31 -27.66
C GLY A 244 22.56 0.62 -26.49
N ALA A 245 21.86 0.45 -25.37
CA ALA A 245 22.39 -0.14 -24.14
C ALA A 245 23.13 -1.47 -24.37
N LYS A 246 24.44 -1.46 -24.14
CA LYS A 246 25.30 -2.62 -23.99
C LYS A 246 25.60 -2.82 -22.51
N LYS A 247 26.13 -3.99 -22.15
CA LYS A 247 26.68 -4.20 -20.82
C LYS A 247 28.00 -3.41 -20.72
N TYR A 248 28.08 -2.49 -19.77
CA TYR A 248 29.29 -1.69 -19.49
C TYR A 248 29.97 -2.23 -18.24
N VAL A 249 31.29 -2.14 -18.20
CA VAL A 249 32.13 -2.52 -17.06
C VAL A 249 32.90 -1.32 -16.52
N GLN A 250 33.44 -1.42 -15.31
CA GLN A 250 34.23 -0.37 -14.69
C GLN A 250 35.42 0.04 -15.59
N GLY A 251 35.56 1.34 -15.83
CA GLY A 251 36.63 1.90 -16.67
C GLY A 251 36.20 2.25 -18.10
N GLU A 252 34.98 1.93 -18.52
CA GLU A 252 34.46 2.35 -19.82
C GLU A 252 34.00 3.81 -19.84
N TYR A 253 34.07 4.44 -20.99
CA TYR A 253 33.72 5.85 -21.22
C TYR A 253 32.73 5.97 -22.39
N GLY A 254 31.95 7.05 -22.38
CA GLY A 254 31.03 7.38 -23.48
C GLY A 254 29.76 8.05 -23.02
N SER A 255 28.97 8.55 -23.99
CA SER A 255 27.72 9.26 -23.70
C SER A 255 26.72 8.43 -22.89
N ILE A 256 26.63 7.13 -23.13
CA ILE A 256 25.73 6.22 -22.41
C ILE A 256 26.16 6.06 -20.95
N VAL A 257 27.47 5.91 -20.68
CA VAL A 257 28.03 5.83 -19.33
C VAL A 257 27.78 7.15 -18.58
N LEU A 258 28.04 8.29 -19.23
CA LEU A 258 27.76 9.62 -18.67
C LEU A 258 26.26 9.79 -18.36
N GLY A 259 25.38 9.40 -19.28
CA GLY A 259 23.93 9.43 -19.05
C GLY A 259 23.45 8.57 -17.89
N ALA A 260 24.08 7.41 -17.69
CA ALA A 260 23.82 6.55 -16.52
C ALA A 260 24.30 7.21 -15.22
N GLN A 261 25.54 7.74 -15.21
CA GLN A 261 26.10 8.45 -14.05
C GLN A 261 25.26 9.66 -13.65
N GLN A 262 24.85 10.50 -14.59
CA GLN A 262 23.99 11.65 -14.34
C GLN A 262 22.67 11.26 -13.70
N ARG A 263 22.04 10.18 -14.16
CA ARG A 263 20.79 9.65 -13.58
C ARG A 263 20.98 9.05 -12.18
N LEU A 264 22.07 8.32 -11.96
CA LEU A 264 22.42 7.77 -10.66
C LEU A 264 22.69 8.89 -9.65
N THR A 265 23.50 9.90 -10.02
CA THR A 265 23.77 11.08 -9.16
C THR A 265 22.48 11.80 -8.78
N MET A 266 21.53 11.97 -9.72
CA MET A 266 20.23 12.58 -9.42
C MET A 266 19.38 11.75 -8.46
N LEU A 267 19.56 10.43 -8.45
CA LEU A 267 18.89 9.51 -7.53
C LEU A 267 19.62 9.36 -6.19
N GLY A 268 20.77 10.04 -6.00
CA GLY A 268 21.54 10.02 -4.76
C GLY A 268 22.52 8.85 -4.63
N TYR A 269 22.94 8.26 -5.75
CA TYR A 269 23.98 7.20 -5.82
C TYR A 269 25.34 7.76 -6.23
#